data_0930b4d32c39d1ebff9ad7fb6eb2445e
#
_entry.id   0930b4d32c39d1ebff9ad7fb6eb2445e
#
_cell.length_a   1.000
_cell.length_b   1.000
_cell.length_c   1.000
_cell.angle_alpha   90.00
_cell.angle_beta   90.00
_cell.angle_gamma   90.00
#
_symmetry.space_group_name_H-M   'P 1'
#
loop_
_entity.id
_entity.type
_entity.pdbx_description
1 polymer ?
#
loop_
_entity_poly.entity_id
_entity_poly.type
_entity_poly.pdbx_seq_one_letter_code
_entity_poly.pdbx_strand_id
1 'polypeptide(L)'
;MEQKISKYSTATIVSLLCLIFSLPLQAQQQRPGARPAVKQKAKEEIKADTIPFYNGTYVGVDLFGLGSKLLGGDFLSSEVNVRVNLKKKFIPTVEIGFGQTDTWSDTGIHYKSAAPYFRVGADYNVVKEYLYVGLRYGFSSFKYDISSTPFSDPIYGGSMANPGLIDGIWGGSVPYHYNGLKSNMQWLELVAGVNVQIYKSFYMGGTLRFKFKTAGSISEHGNPWYVPGFGEYDSSNIGITYTLIYKLPF
;
A
#
# COMPACT_ATOMS: atom_id res chain seq x y z
N MET A 1 -27.60 1.06 -10.12
CA MET A 1 -26.83 1.24 -11.39
C MET A 1 -25.32 1.25 -11.15
N GLU A 2 -24.81 0.55 -10.12
CA GLU A 2 -23.43 0.67 -9.62
C GLU A 2 -22.52 -0.57 -9.77
N GLN A 3 -22.97 -1.64 -10.39
CA GLN A 3 -22.18 -2.88 -10.47
C GLN A 3 -21.41 -3.11 -11.79
N LYS A 4 -21.42 -2.19 -12.74
CA LYS A 4 -20.76 -2.42 -14.04
C LYS A 4 -19.36 -1.84 -14.20
N ILE A 5 -18.91 -0.95 -13.34
CA ILE A 5 -17.61 -0.27 -13.50
C ILE A 5 -16.43 -1.11 -12.96
N SER A 6 -16.64 -1.95 -11.95
CA SER A 6 -15.58 -2.74 -11.29
C SER A 6 -14.99 -3.86 -12.16
N LYS A 7 -15.76 -4.47 -13.07
CA LYS A 7 -15.29 -5.61 -13.87
C LYS A 7 -14.34 -5.26 -15.03
N TYR A 8 -14.41 -4.03 -15.51
CA TYR A 8 -13.51 -3.58 -16.61
C TYR A 8 -12.19 -3.02 -16.10
N SER A 9 -12.14 -2.53 -14.86
CA SER A 9 -10.92 -1.99 -14.24
C SER A 9 -9.87 -3.06 -13.99
N THR A 10 -10.26 -4.23 -13.49
CA THR A 10 -9.31 -5.33 -13.21
C THR A 10 -8.77 -5.97 -14.48
N ALA A 11 -9.58 -6.13 -15.53
CA ALA A 11 -9.14 -6.70 -16.79
C ALA A 11 -8.15 -5.80 -17.54
N THR A 12 -8.35 -4.48 -17.51
CA THR A 12 -7.41 -3.52 -18.11
C THR A 12 -6.09 -3.44 -17.38
N ILE A 13 -6.07 -3.53 -16.06
CA ILE A 13 -4.84 -3.52 -15.26
C ILE A 13 -4.02 -4.79 -15.50
N VAL A 14 -4.67 -5.96 -15.54
CA VAL A 14 -4.00 -7.23 -15.83
C VAL A 14 -3.45 -7.25 -17.27
N SER A 15 -4.19 -6.72 -18.24
CA SER A 15 -3.73 -6.60 -19.62
C SER A 15 -2.52 -5.67 -19.78
N LEU A 16 -2.50 -4.55 -19.05
CA LEU A 16 -1.36 -3.62 -19.04
C LEU A 16 -0.11 -4.23 -18.39
N LEU A 17 -0.29 -5.02 -17.33
CA LEU A 17 0.81 -5.76 -16.69
C LEU A 17 1.39 -6.82 -17.62
N CYS A 18 0.56 -7.57 -18.35
CA CYS A 18 1.01 -8.56 -19.33
C CYS A 18 1.78 -7.92 -20.50
N LEU A 19 1.41 -6.72 -20.94
CA LEU A 19 2.11 -5.98 -21.99
C LEU A 19 3.51 -5.54 -21.57
N ILE A 20 3.72 -5.19 -20.30
CA ILE A 20 5.05 -4.81 -19.76
C ILE A 20 5.99 -6.02 -19.70
N PHE A 21 5.47 -7.21 -19.44
CA PHE A 21 6.26 -8.45 -19.40
C PHE A 21 6.58 -9.06 -20.77
N SER A 22 5.89 -8.64 -21.84
CA SER A 22 6.09 -9.20 -23.19
C SER A 22 7.15 -8.47 -24.03
N LEU A 23 7.65 -7.33 -23.59
CA LEU A 23 8.60 -6.51 -24.34
C LEU A 23 10.06 -7.01 -24.46
N PRO A 24 10.62 -7.89 -23.62
CA PRO A 24 12.02 -8.30 -23.78
C PRO A 24 12.27 -9.51 -24.68
N LEU A 25 11.24 -10.17 -25.24
CA LEU A 25 11.43 -11.46 -25.94
C LEU A 25 11.72 -11.35 -27.44
N GLN A 26 11.72 -10.16 -28.04
CA GLN A 26 11.95 -10.00 -29.50
C GLN A 26 13.37 -9.59 -29.90
N ALA A 27 14.32 -9.50 -28.99
CA ALA A 27 15.68 -9.04 -29.29
C ALA A 27 16.69 -10.15 -29.64
N GLN A 28 16.28 -11.41 -29.79
CA GLN A 28 17.18 -12.53 -30.15
C GLN A 28 16.74 -13.31 -31.38
N GLN A 29 16.47 -12.64 -32.50
CA GLN A 29 16.51 -13.32 -33.79
C GLN A 29 17.88 -13.16 -34.42
N GLN A 30 18.75 -14.15 -34.16
CA GLN A 30 20.03 -14.28 -34.85
C GLN A 30 19.80 -14.61 -36.33
N ARG A 31 20.37 -13.78 -37.21
CA ARG A 31 20.52 -14.07 -38.63
C ARG A 31 21.52 -15.23 -38.84
N PRO A 32 21.19 -16.25 -39.64
CA PRO A 32 22.20 -17.26 -40.05
C PRO A 32 23.02 -16.71 -41.19
N GLY A 33 24.30 -16.62 -41.01
CA GLY A 33 25.21 -16.36 -42.12
C GLY A 33 26.56 -15.73 -41.69
N ALA A 34 27.60 -16.52 -41.89
CA ALA A 34 29.02 -16.23 -41.84
C ALA A 34 29.79 -16.68 -40.57
N ARG A 35 30.45 -17.80 -40.70
CA ARG A 35 31.56 -18.19 -39.81
C ARG A 35 32.74 -17.26 -40.00
N PRO A 36 33.28 -16.58 -39.01
CA PRO A 36 34.64 -16.12 -38.97
C PRO A 36 35.48 -17.01 -38.03
N ALA A 37 36.73 -17.17 -38.39
CA ALA A 37 37.73 -17.98 -37.76
C ALA A 37 37.84 -17.81 -36.24
N VAL A 38 37.99 -18.95 -35.59
CA VAL A 38 38.31 -19.08 -34.16
C VAL A 38 39.68 -18.43 -33.88
N LYS A 39 39.68 -17.21 -33.39
CA LYS A 39 40.77 -16.67 -32.57
C LYS A 39 40.49 -17.15 -31.15
N GLN A 40 41.32 -18.10 -30.68
CA GLN A 40 41.40 -18.43 -29.27
C GLN A 40 41.76 -17.15 -28.50
N LYS A 41 40.74 -16.45 -27.98
CA LYS A 41 40.94 -15.48 -26.93
C LYS A 41 41.31 -16.27 -25.68
N ALA A 42 42.48 -15.96 -25.14
CA ALA A 42 42.88 -16.39 -23.82
C ALA A 42 41.70 -16.29 -22.85
N LYS A 43 41.46 -17.36 -22.07
CA LYS A 43 40.58 -17.35 -20.93
C LYS A 43 41.04 -16.22 -20.01
N GLU A 44 40.46 -15.03 -20.12
CA GLU A 44 40.44 -14.11 -19.01
C GLU A 44 39.70 -14.84 -17.90
N GLU A 45 40.43 -15.22 -16.86
CA GLU A 45 39.85 -15.61 -15.60
C GLU A 45 38.95 -14.45 -15.17
N ILE A 46 37.63 -14.63 -15.34
CA ILE A 46 36.62 -13.78 -14.77
C ILE A 46 36.83 -13.92 -13.26
N LYS A 47 37.59 -12.98 -12.66
CA LYS A 47 37.58 -12.79 -11.21
C LYS A 47 36.10 -12.68 -10.86
N ALA A 48 35.56 -13.72 -10.22
CA ALA A 48 34.26 -13.71 -9.67
C ALA A 48 34.23 -12.52 -8.68
N ASP A 49 33.62 -11.41 -9.08
CA ASP A 49 33.36 -10.29 -8.21
C ASP A 49 32.55 -10.84 -7.07
N THR A 50 33.22 -11.11 -5.95
CA THR A 50 32.62 -11.67 -4.77
C THR A 50 31.80 -10.53 -4.16
N ILE A 51 30.51 -10.45 -4.57
CA ILE A 51 29.56 -9.48 -4.04
C ILE A 51 29.49 -9.69 -2.54
N PRO A 52 29.83 -8.72 -1.71
CA PRO A 52 29.78 -8.84 -0.27
C PRO A 52 28.35 -9.21 0.16
N PHE A 53 28.23 -10.00 1.22
CA PHE A 53 26.94 -10.43 1.74
C PHE A 53 26.07 -9.23 2.16
N TYR A 54 26.68 -8.25 2.85
CA TYR A 54 26.05 -7.01 3.28
C TYR A 54 26.43 -5.87 2.33
N ASN A 55 25.43 -5.15 1.82
CA ASN A 55 25.62 -4.04 0.87
C ASN A 55 25.00 -2.72 1.36
N GLY A 56 24.73 -2.61 2.65
CA GLY A 56 24.27 -1.39 3.30
C GLY A 56 22.85 -1.47 3.83
N THR A 57 22.56 -0.59 4.76
CA THR A 57 21.25 -0.38 5.36
C THR A 57 20.67 0.93 4.87
N TYR A 58 19.39 0.91 4.57
CA TYR A 58 18.63 2.05 4.09
C TYR A 58 17.50 2.36 5.08
N VAL A 59 17.33 3.63 5.40
CA VAL A 59 16.20 4.13 6.20
C VAL A 59 15.38 5.06 5.33
N GLY A 60 14.09 4.83 5.25
CA GLY A 60 13.18 5.62 4.44
C GLY A 60 12.01 6.17 5.24
N VAL A 61 11.50 7.32 4.80
CA VAL A 61 10.30 7.97 5.35
C VAL A 61 9.31 8.19 4.22
N ASP A 62 8.06 7.79 4.42
CA ASP A 62 6.99 8.05 3.46
C ASP A 62 6.55 9.51 3.51
N LEU A 63 6.67 10.18 2.36
CA LEU A 63 6.27 11.57 2.19
C LEU A 63 4.84 11.72 1.68
N PHE A 64 4.30 10.70 0.99
CA PHE A 64 2.99 10.80 0.35
C PHE A 64 1.87 10.93 1.38
N GLY A 65 1.91 10.11 2.40
CA GLY A 65 0.89 10.13 3.45
C GLY A 65 0.90 11.42 4.29
N LEU A 66 2.07 12.02 4.51
CA LEU A 66 2.18 13.35 5.12
C LEU A 66 1.67 14.44 4.18
N GLY A 67 2.00 14.36 2.89
CA GLY A 67 1.59 15.32 1.87
C GLY A 67 0.08 15.33 1.63
N SER A 68 -0.58 14.17 1.66
CA SER A 68 -2.02 14.06 1.42
C SER A 68 -2.83 14.84 2.45
N LYS A 69 -2.44 14.82 3.72
CA LYS A 69 -3.10 15.60 4.78
C LYS A 69 -2.92 17.10 4.60
N LEU A 70 -1.73 17.54 4.18
CA LEU A 70 -1.45 18.95 3.89
C LEU A 70 -2.26 19.49 2.69
N LEU A 71 -2.62 18.61 1.76
CA LEU A 71 -3.44 18.93 0.58
C LEU A 71 -4.95 18.78 0.83
N GLY A 72 -5.38 18.59 2.09
CA GLY A 72 -6.80 18.50 2.45
C GLY A 72 -7.39 17.07 2.37
N GLY A 73 -6.56 16.05 2.31
CA GLY A 73 -7.03 14.66 2.35
C GLY A 73 -7.52 14.23 3.74
N ASP A 74 -8.47 13.30 3.76
CA ASP A 74 -9.11 12.77 4.97
C ASP A 74 -8.21 11.85 5.78
N PHE A 75 -7.11 11.38 5.18
CA PHE A 75 -6.20 10.41 5.79
C PHE A 75 -4.83 11.02 6.06
N LEU A 76 -4.33 10.82 7.27
CA LEU A 76 -2.94 11.02 7.62
C LEU A 76 -2.28 9.64 7.72
N SER A 77 -1.23 9.41 6.95
CA SER A 77 -0.38 8.24 7.09
C SER A 77 1.08 8.68 7.10
N SER A 78 1.85 8.18 8.03
CA SER A 78 3.29 8.39 8.08
C SER A 78 3.96 7.06 8.36
N GLU A 79 5.03 6.77 7.63
CA GLU A 79 5.70 5.48 7.70
C GLU A 79 7.21 5.65 7.67
N VAL A 80 7.88 4.93 8.54
CA VAL A 80 9.33 4.77 8.52
C VAL A 80 9.64 3.32 8.17
N ASN A 81 10.57 3.12 7.25
CA ASN A 81 11.03 1.80 6.86
C ASN A 81 12.53 1.65 7.02
N VAL A 82 12.94 0.44 7.36
CA VAL A 82 14.35 0.00 7.42
C VAL A 82 14.51 -1.16 6.47
N ARG A 83 15.49 -1.07 5.59
CA ARG A 83 15.79 -2.05 4.55
C ARG A 83 17.25 -2.43 4.62
N VAL A 84 17.57 -3.72 4.60
CA VAL A 84 18.94 -4.23 4.61
C VAL A 84 19.23 -4.91 3.28
N ASN A 85 20.20 -4.41 2.54
CA ASN A 85 20.53 -4.96 1.23
C ASN A 85 21.53 -6.11 1.37
N LEU A 86 21.10 -7.32 1.05
CA LEU A 86 21.90 -8.54 1.10
C LEU A 86 22.22 -9.02 -0.31
N LYS A 87 23.50 -9.21 -0.61
CA LYS A 87 24.02 -9.66 -1.92
C LYS A 87 23.47 -8.84 -3.11
N LYS A 88 23.09 -7.59 -2.90
CA LYS A 88 22.45 -6.72 -3.90
C LYS A 88 21.14 -7.27 -4.50
N LYS A 89 20.59 -8.35 -3.96
CA LYS A 89 19.40 -9.03 -4.46
C LYS A 89 18.26 -9.07 -3.46
N PHE A 90 18.53 -9.45 -2.22
CA PHE A 90 17.51 -9.62 -1.18
C PHE A 90 17.52 -8.44 -0.23
N ILE A 91 16.36 -7.90 0.05
CA ILE A 91 16.19 -6.73 0.90
C ILE A 91 15.12 -7.03 1.95
N PRO A 92 15.48 -7.68 3.09
CA PRO A 92 14.61 -7.71 4.24
C PRO A 92 14.18 -6.30 4.63
N THR A 93 12.90 -6.12 4.88
CA THR A 93 12.28 -4.81 5.11
C THR A 93 11.36 -4.88 6.30
N VAL A 94 11.46 -3.90 7.19
CA VAL A 94 10.55 -3.68 8.31
C VAL A 94 10.02 -2.27 8.20
N GLU A 95 8.73 -2.10 8.38
CA GLU A 95 8.04 -0.81 8.31
C GLU A 95 7.16 -0.62 9.53
N ILE A 96 7.22 0.58 10.08
CA ILE A 96 6.37 1.03 11.17
C ILE A 96 5.70 2.31 10.71
N GLY A 97 4.39 2.35 10.81
CA GLY A 97 3.64 3.53 10.43
C GLY A 97 2.54 3.87 11.43
N PHE A 98 1.99 5.04 11.27
CA PHE A 98 0.85 5.53 12.00
C PHE A 98 -0.19 6.04 11.01
N GLY A 99 -1.43 5.56 11.15
CA GLY A 99 -2.55 5.98 10.32
C GLY A 99 -3.64 6.63 11.17
N GLN A 100 -4.18 7.74 10.68
CA GLN A 100 -5.29 8.45 11.30
C GLN A 100 -6.29 8.89 10.24
N THR A 101 -7.57 8.80 10.59
CA THR A 101 -8.67 9.39 9.83
C THR A 101 -9.67 10.02 10.78
N ASP A 102 -10.31 11.10 10.33
CA ASP A 102 -11.39 11.80 11.01
C ASP A 102 -12.23 12.44 9.93
N THR A 103 -13.31 11.78 9.53
CA THR A 103 -14.09 12.16 8.35
C THR A 103 -15.58 11.92 8.51
N TRP A 104 -16.38 12.66 7.76
CA TRP A 104 -17.82 12.54 7.65
C TRP A 104 -18.19 11.96 6.30
N SER A 105 -19.08 10.98 6.27
CA SER A 105 -19.67 10.53 5.03
C SER A 105 -20.82 11.44 4.59
N ASP A 106 -21.15 11.42 3.31
CA ASP A 106 -22.29 12.16 2.75
C ASP A 106 -23.64 11.77 3.40
N THR A 107 -23.69 10.60 4.02
CA THR A 107 -24.86 10.08 4.74
C THR A 107 -24.92 10.51 6.21
N GLY A 108 -24.04 11.40 6.66
CA GLY A 108 -24.01 11.91 8.03
C GLY A 108 -23.40 10.95 9.05
N ILE A 109 -22.61 9.99 8.61
CA ILE A 109 -21.85 9.10 9.49
C ILE A 109 -20.46 9.69 9.71
N HIS A 110 -20.09 9.89 10.96
CA HIS A 110 -18.76 10.30 11.37
C HIS A 110 -17.95 9.08 11.75
N TYR A 111 -16.75 8.98 11.20
CA TYR A 111 -15.81 7.92 11.51
C TYR A 111 -14.46 8.50 11.93
N LYS A 112 -13.94 8.01 13.05
CA LYS A 112 -12.64 8.41 13.58
C LYS A 112 -11.84 7.20 13.99
N SER A 113 -10.56 7.16 13.60
CA SER A 113 -9.63 6.09 13.96
C SER A 113 -8.20 6.62 13.93
N ALA A 114 -7.38 6.14 14.87
CA ALA A 114 -5.95 6.45 14.92
C ALA A 114 -5.20 5.29 15.55
N ALA A 115 -4.22 4.73 14.85
CA ALA A 115 -3.39 3.65 15.40
C ALA A 115 -2.08 3.45 14.63
N PRO A 116 -1.08 2.84 15.28
CA PRO A 116 0.09 2.33 14.62
C PRO A 116 -0.22 1.07 13.80
N TYR A 117 0.61 0.81 12.80
CA TYR A 117 0.64 -0.42 12.05
C TYR A 117 2.07 -0.88 11.78
N PHE A 118 2.23 -2.16 11.55
CA PHE A 118 3.52 -2.80 11.32
C PHE A 118 3.48 -3.62 10.05
N ARG A 119 4.58 -3.63 9.32
CA ARG A 119 4.78 -4.50 8.17
C ARG A 119 6.16 -5.11 8.21
N VAL A 120 6.25 -6.36 7.84
CA VAL A 120 7.51 -7.10 7.71
C VAL A 120 7.49 -7.89 6.42
N GLY A 121 8.61 -7.95 5.74
CA GLY A 121 8.70 -8.68 4.50
C GLY A 121 10.08 -8.63 3.88
N ALA A 122 10.16 -8.96 2.60
CA ALA A 122 11.38 -8.91 1.84
C ALA A 122 11.10 -8.49 0.40
N ASP A 123 12.00 -7.69 -0.13
CA ASP A 123 12.00 -7.28 -1.52
C ASP A 123 13.14 -8.02 -2.26
N TYR A 124 12.96 -8.22 -3.56
CA TYR A 124 13.94 -8.79 -4.47
C TYR A 124 14.22 -7.80 -5.58
N ASN A 125 15.51 -7.45 -5.77
CA ASN A 125 15.95 -6.59 -6.86
C ASN A 125 15.87 -7.34 -8.19
N VAL A 126 14.99 -6.89 -9.08
CA VAL A 126 14.82 -7.46 -10.42
C VAL A 126 15.82 -6.86 -11.40
N VAL A 127 15.98 -5.54 -11.36
CA VAL A 127 16.89 -4.81 -12.26
C VAL A 127 17.87 -4.00 -11.43
N LYS A 128 19.08 -4.53 -11.29
CA LYS A 128 20.22 -3.94 -10.56
C LYS A 128 19.83 -3.36 -9.22
N GLU A 129 19.63 -2.25 -8.85
CA GLU A 129 19.18 -1.70 -7.57
C GLU A 129 18.02 -0.71 -7.77
N TYR A 130 17.49 -0.66 -9.01
CA TYR A 130 16.45 0.30 -9.38
C TYR A 130 15.04 -0.24 -9.21
N LEU A 131 14.78 -1.45 -9.70
CA LEU A 131 13.44 -2.05 -9.69
C LEU A 131 13.43 -3.25 -8.75
N TYR A 132 12.47 -3.26 -7.85
CA TYR A 132 12.26 -4.36 -6.92
C TYR A 132 10.80 -4.81 -6.90
N VAL A 133 10.61 -6.07 -6.56
CA VAL A 133 9.32 -6.67 -6.23
C VAL A 133 9.43 -7.32 -4.86
N GLY A 134 8.37 -7.37 -4.11
CA GLY A 134 8.42 -7.91 -2.77
C GLY A 134 7.09 -8.40 -2.23
N LEU A 135 7.19 -9.08 -1.10
CA LEU A 135 6.07 -9.56 -0.31
C LEU A 135 6.18 -8.96 1.09
N ARG A 136 5.06 -8.52 1.64
CA ARG A 136 4.97 -8.01 3.00
C ARG A 136 3.74 -8.54 3.69
N TYR A 137 3.88 -8.74 4.97
CA TYR A 137 2.78 -9.06 5.87
C TYR A 137 2.56 -7.87 6.79
N GLY A 138 1.33 -7.38 6.81
CA GLY A 138 0.93 -6.22 7.60
C GLY A 138 -0.02 -6.61 8.73
N PHE A 139 0.08 -5.85 9.82
CA PHE A 139 -0.77 -5.98 10.99
C PHE A 139 -1.11 -4.62 11.57
N SER A 140 -2.37 -4.43 11.96
CA SER A 140 -2.83 -3.28 12.73
C SER A 140 -3.86 -3.72 13.76
N SER A 141 -3.73 -3.18 14.98
CA SER A 141 -4.73 -3.27 16.03
C SER A 141 -5.13 -1.86 16.42
N PHE A 142 -6.39 -1.53 16.29
CA PHE A 142 -6.86 -0.15 16.40
C PHE A 142 -8.20 -0.04 17.12
N LYS A 143 -8.48 1.17 17.55
CA LYS A 143 -9.79 1.58 18.04
C LYS A 143 -10.39 2.58 17.08
N TYR A 144 -11.70 2.57 16.96
CA TYR A 144 -12.42 3.51 16.14
C TYR A 144 -13.72 3.94 16.80
N ASP A 145 -14.17 5.12 16.44
CA ASP A 145 -15.41 5.71 16.88
C ASP A 145 -16.33 5.83 15.66
N ILE A 146 -17.60 5.48 15.82
CA ILE A 146 -18.61 5.67 14.79
C ILE A 146 -19.78 6.40 15.43
N SER A 147 -20.21 7.48 14.81
CA SER A 147 -21.43 8.18 15.20
C SER A 147 -22.23 8.59 13.97
N SER A 148 -23.53 8.60 14.08
CA SER A 148 -24.41 9.17 13.08
C SER A 148 -25.15 10.38 13.63
N THR A 149 -25.27 11.43 12.82
CA THR A 149 -26.19 12.54 13.13
C THR A 149 -27.61 12.15 12.74
N PRO A 150 -28.63 12.62 13.48
CA PRO A 150 -30.01 12.42 13.09
C PRO A 150 -30.26 13.07 11.72
N PHE A 151 -30.89 12.35 10.83
CA PHE A 151 -31.31 12.89 9.55
C PHE A 151 -32.39 13.95 9.80
N SER A 152 -32.15 15.18 9.40
CA SER A 152 -33.10 16.27 9.42
C SER A 152 -33.90 16.23 8.13
N ASP A 153 -35.19 15.93 8.21
CA ASP A 153 -36.12 16.07 7.08
C ASP A 153 -36.48 17.54 6.89
N PRO A 154 -36.08 18.19 5.78
CA PRO A 154 -36.38 19.59 5.52
C PRO A 154 -37.88 19.87 5.29
N ILE A 155 -38.68 18.86 5.02
CA ILE A 155 -40.11 19.01 4.74
C ILE A 155 -40.94 18.97 6.02
N TYR A 156 -40.58 18.13 6.99
CA TYR A 156 -41.32 17.94 8.23
C TYR A 156 -40.69 18.59 9.47
N GLY A 157 -39.63 19.39 9.29
CA GLY A 157 -39.16 20.40 10.25
C GLY A 157 -38.84 19.92 11.64
N GLY A 158 -38.23 18.76 11.80
CA GLY A 158 -37.83 18.30 13.11
C GLY A 158 -36.68 17.29 13.07
N SER A 159 -35.75 17.40 14.01
CA SER A 159 -34.84 16.29 14.31
C SER A 159 -35.71 15.16 14.87
N MET A 160 -35.98 14.15 14.08
CA MET A 160 -36.67 12.94 14.49
C MET A 160 -35.77 12.13 15.42
N ALA A 161 -35.56 12.62 16.60
CA ALA A 161 -34.95 11.88 17.69
C ALA A 161 -35.97 10.96 18.35
N ASN A 162 -36.48 9.98 17.61
CA ASN A 162 -37.31 8.95 18.23
C ASN A 162 -36.52 7.63 18.25
N PRO A 163 -35.87 7.25 19.37
CA PRO A 163 -35.00 6.11 19.47
C PRO A 163 -35.65 4.74 19.31
N GLY A 164 -36.96 4.69 19.04
CA GLY A 164 -37.72 3.45 18.96
C GLY A 164 -38.25 3.07 17.58
N LEU A 165 -38.15 3.93 16.58
CA LEU A 165 -38.72 3.66 15.25
C LEU A 165 -37.62 3.57 14.20
N ILE A 166 -37.08 2.38 14.00
CA ILE A 166 -36.41 2.02 12.74
C ILE A 166 -37.57 1.74 11.75
N ASP A 167 -38.07 2.79 11.15
CA ASP A 167 -39.10 2.65 10.13
C ASP A 167 -38.43 2.79 8.75
N GLY A 168 -38.24 1.67 8.08
CA GLY A 168 -37.75 1.63 6.69
C GLY A 168 -38.71 2.31 5.68
N ILE A 169 -39.88 2.72 6.08
CA ILE A 169 -40.89 3.37 5.24
C ILE A 169 -40.73 4.90 5.32
N TRP A 170 -40.36 5.45 6.47
CA TRP A 170 -40.26 6.89 6.70
C TRP A 170 -38.85 7.45 6.74
N GLY A 171 -37.83 6.61 6.47
CA GLY A 171 -36.43 7.06 6.27
C GLY A 171 -35.75 7.69 7.49
N GLY A 172 -36.27 7.48 8.69
CA GLY A 172 -35.66 7.98 9.92
C GLY A 172 -34.50 7.08 10.37
N SER A 173 -33.28 7.57 10.40
CA SER A 173 -32.19 6.89 11.07
C SER A 173 -32.09 7.31 12.53
N VAL A 174 -32.02 6.32 13.44
CA VAL A 174 -31.75 6.57 14.85
C VAL A 174 -30.33 7.03 15.01
N PRO A 175 -30.03 8.19 15.65
CA PRO A 175 -28.69 8.59 15.94
C PRO A 175 -28.03 7.58 16.86
N TYR A 176 -26.81 7.19 16.55
CA TYR A 176 -26.01 6.31 17.40
C TYR A 176 -24.63 6.91 17.62
N HIS A 177 -24.02 6.53 18.73
CA HIS A 177 -22.67 6.98 19.07
C HIS A 177 -21.95 5.85 19.78
N TYR A 178 -21.00 5.23 19.08
CA TYR A 178 -20.16 4.16 19.59
C TYR A 178 -18.72 4.61 19.64
N ASN A 179 -18.11 4.55 20.83
CA ASN A 179 -16.73 4.95 21.04
C ASN A 179 -15.85 3.78 21.44
N GLY A 180 -14.61 3.81 20.97
CA GLY A 180 -13.59 2.87 21.37
C GLY A 180 -13.83 1.43 20.94
N LEU A 181 -14.55 1.24 19.83
CA LEU A 181 -14.75 -0.06 19.22
C LEU A 181 -13.37 -0.63 18.81
N LYS A 182 -13.09 -1.86 19.22
CA LYS A 182 -11.80 -2.51 18.96
C LYS A 182 -11.88 -3.38 17.71
N SER A 183 -10.87 -3.28 16.87
CA SER A 183 -10.70 -4.14 15.70
C SER A 183 -9.22 -4.43 15.48
N ASN A 184 -8.95 -5.52 14.79
CA ASN A 184 -7.64 -5.81 14.28
C ASN A 184 -7.75 -6.30 12.83
N MET A 185 -6.70 -6.10 12.06
CA MET A 185 -6.61 -6.60 10.70
C MET A 185 -5.20 -7.06 10.39
N GLN A 186 -5.14 -8.13 9.62
CA GLN A 186 -3.92 -8.72 9.07
C GLN A 186 -4.08 -8.80 7.55
N TRP A 187 -3.02 -8.51 6.82
CA TRP A 187 -3.07 -8.51 5.36
C TRP A 187 -1.73 -8.90 4.75
N LEU A 188 -1.77 -9.37 3.53
CA LEU A 188 -0.61 -9.64 2.69
C LEU A 188 -0.49 -8.53 1.64
N GLU A 189 0.73 -8.09 1.34
CA GLU A 189 0.97 -7.12 0.28
C GLU A 189 1.92 -7.69 -0.78
N LEU A 190 1.55 -7.51 -2.04
CA LEU A 190 2.45 -7.58 -3.17
C LEU A 190 2.96 -6.17 -3.46
N VAL A 191 4.26 -6.04 -3.56
CA VAL A 191 4.91 -4.74 -3.70
C VAL A 191 5.75 -4.71 -4.96
N ALA A 192 5.63 -3.64 -5.74
CA ALA A 192 6.52 -3.33 -6.83
C ALA A 192 6.97 -1.87 -6.70
N GLY A 193 8.27 -1.62 -6.81
CA GLY A 193 8.76 -0.26 -6.62
C GLY A 193 10.07 0.00 -7.33
N VAL A 194 10.35 1.29 -7.45
CA VAL A 194 11.59 1.82 -8.03
C VAL A 194 12.30 2.70 -7.02
N ASN A 195 13.63 2.63 -7.00
CA ASN A 195 14.48 3.52 -6.21
C ASN A 195 15.44 4.23 -7.15
N VAL A 196 15.52 5.54 -7.03
CA VAL A 196 16.42 6.38 -7.83
C VAL A 196 17.35 7.15 -6.89
N GLN A 197 18.65 7.06 -7.10
CA GLN A 197 19.62 7.85 -6.37
C GLN A 197 19.56 9.30 -6.86
N ILE A 198 19.33 10.24 -5.95
CA ILE A 198 19.24 11.66 -6.24
C ILE A 198 20.59 12.33 -5.97
N TYR A 199 21.13 12.08 -4.79
CA TYR A 199 22.36 12.73 -4.37
C TYR A 199 23.08 11.89 -3.31
N LYS A 200 24.35 11.50 -3.57
CA LYS A 200 25.19 10.74 -2.62
C LYS A 200 24.45 9.57 -1.98
N SER A 201 24.12 9.67 -0.70
CA SER A 201 23.42 8.64 0.07
C SER A 201 21.91 8.79 0.06
N PHE A 202 21.36 9.78 -0.66
CA PHE A 202 19.94 10.04 -0.73
C PHE A 202 19.32 9.41 -1.98
N TYR A 203 18.22 8.69 -1.77
CA TYR A 203 17.42 8.04 -2.80
C TYR A 203 15.97 8.48 -2.67
N MET A 204 15.26 8.41 -3.75
CA MET A 204 13.83 8.62 -3.82
C MET A 204 13.19 7.34 -4.36
N GLY A 205 12.15 6.86 -3.71
CA GLY A 205 11.47 5.63 -4.06
C GLY A 205 9.99 5.86 -4.32
N GLY A 206 9.47 5.24 -5.37
CA GLY A 206 8.04 5.10 -5.62
C GLY A 206 7.64 3.64 -5.50
N THR A 207 6.55 3.34 -4.79
CA THR A 207 6.12 1.97 -4.54
C THR A 207 4.63 1.83 -4.79
N LEU A 208 4.25 0.83 -5.57
CA LEU A 208 2.88 0.37 -5.75
C LEU A 208 2.66 -0.87 -4.89
N ARG A 209 1.56 -0.92 -4.15
CA ARG A 209 1.22 -1.97 -3.20
C ARG A 209 -0.17 -2.51 -3.50
N PHE A 210 -0.27 -3.82 -3.69
CA PHE A 210 -1.54 -4.54 -3.75
C PHE A 210 -1.71 -5.28 -2.44
N LYS A 211 -2.75 -4.92 -1.69
CA LYS A 211 -3.00 -5.41 -0.34
C LYS A 211 -4.21 -6.35 -0.36
N PHE A 212 -4.08 -7.49 0.33
CA PHE A 212 -5.12 -8.51 0.42
C PHE A 212 -5.37 -8.83 1.88
N LYS A 213 -6.60 -8.64 2.35
CA LYS A 213 -7.00 -8.98 3.69
C LYS A 213 -6.89 -10.50 3.90
N THR A 214 -6.20 -10.92 4.95
CA THR A 214 -6.07 -12.34 5.32
C THR A 214 -6.90 -12.70 6.53
N ALA A 215 -6.94 -11.83 7.53
CA ALA A 215 -7.73 -12.02 8.74
C ALA A 215 -8.10 -10.66 9.35
N GLY A 216 -9.11 -10.67 10.21
CA GLY A 216 -9.51 -9.48 10.96
C GLY A 216 -10.68 -9.79 11.88
N SER A 217 -10.75 -9.08 13.01
CA SER A 217 -11.90 -9.10 13.89
C SER A 217 -12.82 -7.93 13.56
N ILE A 218 -14.11 -8.17 13.63
CA ILE A 218 -15.18 -7.19 13.42
C ILE A 218 -15.81 -6.92 14.79
N SER A 219 -16.18 -5.66 15.06
CA SER A 219 -16.97 -5.33 16.22
C SER A 219 -18.44 -5.70 16.00
N GLU A 220 -19.16 -5.99 17.09
CA GLU A 220 -20.61 -6.27 17.06
C GLU A 220 -21.45 -5.10 16.52
N HIS A 221 -20.91 -3.88 16.55
CA HIS A 221 -21.60 -2.65 16.16
C HIS A 221 -21.23 -2.13 14.76
N GLY A 222 -20.63 -2.96 13.93
CA GLY A 222 -20.33 -2.64 12.53
C GLY A 222 -18.86 -2.76 12.16
N ASN A 223 -18.61 -2.73 10.86
CA ASN A 223 -17.26 -2.80 10.30
C ASN A 223 -16.57 -1.44 10.41
N PRO A 224 -15.25 -1.41 10.65
CA PRO A 224 -14.50 -0.18 10.48
C PRO A 224 -14.56 0.26 9.01
N TRP A 225 -14.65 1.54 8.77
CA TRP A 225 -14.56 2.06 7.41
C TRP A 225 -13.12 2.15 6.90
N TYR A 226 -12.19 2.50 7.81
CA TYR A 226 -10.78 2.65 7.49
C TYR A 226 -9.91 1.88 8.48
N VAL A 227 -8.87 1.23 7.95
CA VAL A 227 -7.89 0.48 8.72
C VAL A 227 -6.52 1.13 8.57
N PRO A 228 -5.88 1.57 9.65
CA PRO A 228 -4.54 2.13 9.61
C PRO A 228 -3.54 1.21 8.91
N GLY A 229 -2.83 1.74 7.89
CA GLY A 229 -1.89 0.99 7.06
C GLY A 229 -2.49 0.17 5.92
N PHE A 230 -3.74 -0.27 6.04
CA PHE A 230 -4.41 -1.00 4.97
C PHE A 230 -5.15 -0.06 4.02
N GLY A 231 -5.93 0.89 4.53
CA GLY A 231 -6.81 1.77 3.78
C GLY A 231 -8.28 1.50 4.06
N GLU A 232 -9.15 1.67 3.08
CA GLU A 232 -10.56 1.33 3.22
C GLU A 232 -10.76 -0.14 3.54
N TYR A 233 -11.77 -0.44 4.39
CA TYR A 233 -12.06 -1.79 4.83
C TYR A 233 -12.73 -2.58 3.71
N ASP A 234 -11.94 -3.34 2.97
CA ASP A 234 -12.40 -4.24 1.91
C ASP A 234 -11.56 -5.54 1.92
N SER A 235 -11.86 -6.44 1.02
CA SER A 235 -11.09 -7.66 0.74
C SER A 235 -9.71 -7.36 0.16
N SER A 236 -9.60 -6.31 -0.65
CA SER A 236 -8.34 -5.87 -1.27
C SER A 236 -8.27 -4.36 -1.38
N ASN A 237 -7.04 -3.83 -1.41
CA ASN A 237 -6.80 -2.40 -1.58
C ASN A 237 -5.52 -2.16 -2.38
N ILE A 238 -5.44 -1.00 -3.04
CA ILE A 238 -4.25 -0.55 -3.76
C ILE A 238 -3.71 0.68 -3.06
N GLY A 239 -2.41 0.71 -2.83
CA GLY A 239 -1.72 1.85 -2.22
C GLY A 239 -0.52 2.28 -3.03
N ILE A 240 -0.23 3.57 -2.98
CA ILE A 240 0.97 4.17 -3.55
C ILE A 240 1.72 4.85 -2.41
N THR A 241 3.03 4.66 -2.35
CA THR A 241 3.90 5.36 -1.39
C THR A 241 5.03 6.06 -2.12
N TYR A 242 5.44 7.19 -1.60
CA TYR A 242 6.55 7.98 -2.11
C TYR A 242 7.54 8.23 -0.97
N THR A 243 8.69 7.58 -1.05
CA THR A 243 9.62 7.47 0.08
C THR A 243 10.91 8.23 -0.20
N LEU A 244 11.33 9.06 0.74
CA LEU A 244 12.69 9.57 0.80
C LEU A 244 13.55 8.58 1.59
N ILE A 245 14.65 8.13 1.01
CA ILE A 245 15.49 7.06 1.54
C ILE A 245 16.90 7.58 1.74
N TYR A 246 17.48 7.26 2.88
CA TYR A 246 18.88 7.54 3.20
C TYR A 246 19.65 6.24 3.39
N LYS A 247 20.75 6.09 2.67
CA LYS A 247 21.69 4.97 2.84
C LYS A 247 22.64 5.30 3.97
N LEU A 248 22.68 4.46 5.00
CA LEU A 248 23.60 4.61 6.11
C LEU A 248 25.06 4.38 5.69
N PRO A 249 26.02 5.08 6.28
CA PRO A 249 27.42 5.08 5.83
C PRO A 249 28.24 3.84 6.26
N PHE A 250 27.62 2.80 6.81
CA PHE A 250 28.27 1.57 7.29
C PHE A 250 27.69 0.31 6.68
#